data_a77655a888522efb6863034cbfc27d83
#
_entry.id   a77655a888522efb6863034cbfc27d83
#
_cell.length_a   1.000
_cell.length_b   1.000
_cell.length_c   1.000
_cell.angle_alpha   90.00
_cell.angle_beta   90.00
_cell.angle_gamma   90.00
#
_symmetry.space_group_name_H-M   'P 1'
#
loop_
_entity.id
_entity.type
_entity.pdbx_description
1 polymer ?
#
loop_
_entity_poly.entity_id
_entity_poly.type
_entity_poly.pdbx_seq_one_letter_code
_entity_poly.pdbx_strand_id
1 'polypeptide(L)'
;MTFFRSHAPSNFQPSGYKQSRRSADEYLESSIKHASPARLRLMLLERSVEVARVLADAWRNRPESHGPNEFSLKLLDLITELLSGITTAEGVGEQVADLYVFLAKHLLIAEQTSDADAIDELRAVLEIEADTWRMVCANDAQPQTAGGTAAAASPTPSAHGGLNLQG
;
A
#
# COMPACT_ATOMS: atom_id res chain seq x y z
N MET A 1 32.55 31.35 57.43
CA MET A 1 31.17 30.91 57.28
C MET A 1 30.76 31.22 55.87
N THR A 2 30.82 30.22 54.97
CA THR A 2 30.50 30.40 53.52
C THR A 2 29.37 29.44 53.21
N PHE A 3 28.20 30.01 52.88
CA PHE A 3 26.99 29.24 52.55
C PHE A 3 27.05 28.78 51.10
N PHE A 4 27.18 27.48 50.87
CA PHE A 4 26.97 26.85 49.55
C PHE A 4 25.47 26.69 49.31
N ARG A 5 24.95 27.44 48.32
CA ARG A 5 23.58 27.36 47.88
C ARG A 5 23.48 26.27 46.79
N SER A 6 22.93 25.15 47.17
CA SER A 6 22.66 23.99 46.27
C SER A 6 21.56 24.39 45.28
N HIS A 7 21.90 24.41 43.98
CA HIS A 7 20.92 24.53 42.92
C HIS A 7 20.47 23.10 42.54
N ALA A 8 19.20 22.80 42.78
CA ALA A 8 18.57 21.57 42.29
C ALA A 8 18.36 21.67 40.74
N PRO A 9 18.62 20.61 39.96
CA PRO A 9 18.34 20.61 38.56
C PRO A 9 16.83 20.54 38.34
N SER A 10 16.31 21.46 37.53
CA SER A 10 14.92 21.48 37.09
C SER A 10 14.64 20.24 36.23
N ASN A 11 13.68 19.47 36.68
CA ASN A 11 13.18 18.25 36.02
C ASN A 11 12.42 18.65 34.74
N PHE A 12 13.11 18.67 33.59
CA PHE A 12 12.51 18.91 32.29
C PHE A 12 11.85 17.61 31.83
N GLN A 13 10.56 17.43 32.07
CA GLN A 13 9.79 16.32 31.53
C GLN A 13 9.31 16.62 30.13
N PRO A 14 9.75 15.88 29.08
CA PRO A 14 9.23 16.06 27.73
C PRO A 14 7.90 15.30 27.60
N SER A 15 6.82 15.89 28.08
CA SER A 15 5.46 15.30 28.02
C SER A 15 4.83 15.35 26.61
N GLY A 16 5.34 16.21 25.71
CA GLY A 16 4.75 16.44 24.40
C GLY A 16 4.93 15.31 23.38
N TYR A 17 6.04 14.57 23.43
CA TYR A 17 6.36 13.54 22.41
C TYR A 17 5.55 12.25 22.54
N LYS A 18 5.09 11.90 23.74
CA LYS A 18 4.26 10.69 23.96
C LYS A 18 2.82 10.88 23.47
N GLN A 19 2.31 12.10 23.52
CA GLN A 19 0.93 12.41 23.10
C GLN A 19 0.81 12.47 21.58
N SER A 20 1.82 13.01 20.89
CA SER A 20 1.85 13.07 19.42
C SER A 20 1.96 11.68 18.77
N ARG A 21 2.69 10.74 19.38
CA ARG A 21 2.77 9.35 18.89
C ARG A 21 1.45 8.61 19.04
N ARG A 22 0.78 8.73 20.18
CA ARG A 22 -0.52 8.07 20.41
C ARG A 22 -1.59 8.53 19.42
N SER A 23 -1.67 9.83 19.14
CA SER A 23 -2.65 10.35 18.16
C SER A 23 -2.33 9.90 16.73
N ALA A 24 -1.05 9.74 16.36
CA ALA A 24 -0.66 9.22 15.07
C ALA A 24 -0.98 7.72 14.94
N ASP A 25 -0.74 6.94 15.99
CA ASP A 25 -1.04 5.50 16.03
C ASP A 25 -2.56 5.26 15.99
N GLU A 26 -3.36 6.03 16.74
CA GLU A 26 -4.84 5.96 16.71
C GLU A 26 -5.40 6.35 15.35
N TYR A 27 -4.84 7.38 14.69
CA TYR A 27 -5.25 7.77 13.34
C TYR A 27 -4.92 6.68 12.32
N LEU A 28 -3.71 6.10 12.40
CA LEU A 28 -3.28 5.02 11.52
C LEU A 28 -4.17 3.77 11.72
N GLU A 29 -4.43 3.38 12.96
CA GLU A 29 -5.31 2.26 13.28
C GLU A 29 -6.73 2.47 12.75
N SER A 30 -7.28 3.67 12.91
CA SER A 30 -8.58 4.04 12.35
C SER A 30 -8.58 4.00 10.82
N SER A 31 -7.51 4.48 10.19
CA SER A 31 -7.35 4.46 8.74
C SER A 31 -7.30 3.02 8.19
N ILE A 32 -6.60 2.12 8.89
CA ILE A 32 -6.51 0.70 8.52
C ILE A 32 -7.88 0.01 8.68
N LYS A 33 -8.58 0.23 9.79
CA LYS A 33 -9.89 -0.40 10.06
C LYS A 33 -10.97 -0.05 9.04
N HIS A 34 -10.87 1.12 8.40
CA HIS A 34 -11.87 1.60 7.44
C HIS A 34 -11.37 1.56 5.99
N ALA A 35 -10.16 1.05 5.74
CA ALA A 35 -9.61 0.97 4.41
C ALA A 35 -10.29 -0.14 3.59
N SER A 36 -10.51 0.12 2.29
CA SER A 36 -10.88 -0.92 1.34
C SER A 36 -9.74 -1.93 1.17
N PRO A 37 -10.02 -3.17 0.70
CA PRO A 37 -8.97 -4.15 0.39
C PRO A 37 -7.89 -3.59 -0.56
N ALA A 38 -8.30 -2.83 -1.58
CA ALA A 38 -7.37 -2.16 -2.50
C ALA A 38 -6.46 -1.17 -1.77
N ARG A 39 -7.03 -0.38 -0.86
CA ARG A 39 -6.26 0.58 -0.06
C ARG A 39 -5.29 -0.10 0.91
N LEU A 40 -5.71 -1.20 1.55
CA LEU A 40 -4.83 -1.99 2.43
C LEU A 40 -3.65 -2.57 1.64
N ARG A 41 -3.91 -3.12 0.45
CA ARG A 41 -2.85 -3.62 -0.43
C ARG A 41 -1.87 -2.53 -0.82
N LEU A 42 -2.37 -1.35 -1.21
CA LEU A 42 -1.51 -0.21 -1.51
C LEU A 42 -0.64 0.19 -0.31
N MET A 43 -1.19 0.23 0.90
CA MET A 43 -0.42 0.54 2.12
C MET A 43 0.69 -0.48 2.38
N LEU A 44 0.44 -1.78 2.14
CA LEU A 44 1.46 -2.82 2.24
C LEU A 44 2.57 -2.63 1.21
N LEU A 45 2.23 -2.33 -0.04
CA LEU A 45 3.19 -2.05 -1.11
C LEU A 45 4.05 -0.82 -0.80
N GLU A 46 3.44 0.29 -0.40
CA GLU A 46 4.16 1.52 -0.01
C GLU A 46 5.11 1.25 1.16
N ARG A 47 4.69 0.45 2.13
CA ARG A 47 5.55 0.05 3.24
C ARG A 47 6.69 -0.85 2.78
N SER A 48 6.45 -1.78 1.86
CA SER A 48 7.47 -2.66 1.29
C SER A 48 8.55 -1.87 0.55
N VAL A 49 8.15 -0.90 -0.27
CA VAL A 49 9.06 0.03 -0.96
C VAL A 49 9.96 0.78 0.03
N GLU A 50 9.38 1.32 1.10
CA GLU A 50 10.15 2.05 2.11
C GLU A 50 11.12 1.15 2.87
N VAL A 51 10.71 -0.07 3.25
CA VAL A 51 11.58 -1.03 3.94
C VAL A 51 12.71 -1.50 3.00
N ALA A 52 12.42 -1.74 1.72
CA ALA A 52 13.44 -2.11 0.74
C ALA A 52 14.48 -1.00 0.58
N ARG A 53 14.07 0.28 0.51
CA ARG A 53 14.97 1.41 0.47
C ARG A 53 15.91 1.45 1.68
N VAL A 54 15.34 1.31 2.89
CA VAL A 54 16.13 1.33 4.13
C VAL A 54 17.09 0.15 4.19
N LEU A 55 16.67 -1.03 3.71
CA LEU A 55 17.51 -2.22 3.64
C LEU A 55 18.71 -2.02 2.71
N ALA A 56 18.47 -1.51 1.50
CA ALA A 56 19.54 -1.22 0.53
C ALA A 56 20.55 -0.21 1.10
N ASP A 57 20.06 0.88 1.72
CA ASP A 57 20.90 1.88 2.39
C ASP A 57 21.70 1.26 3.56
N ALA A 58 21.09 0.38 4.35
CA ALA A 58 21.78 -0.29 5.46
C ALA A 58 22.93 -1.18 4.97
N TRP A 59 22.73 -1.93 3.90
CA TRP A 59 23.78 -2.80 3.31
C TRP A 59 24.89 -1.99 2.64
N ARG A 60 24.58 -0.88 1.96
CA ARG A 60 25.59 0.02 1.40
C ARG A 60 26.49 0.64 2.47
N ASN A 61 25.90 0.98 3.63
CA ASN A 61 26.62 1.60 4.73
C ASN A 61 27.41 0.58 5.59
N ARG A 62 27.08 -0.72 5.52
CA ARG A 62 27.72 -1.80 6.29
C ARG A 62 27.92 -3.05 5.42
N PRO A 63 28.79 -3.00 4.41
CA PRO A 63 28.97 -4.13 3.46
C PRO A 63 29.53 -5.40 4.14
N GLU A 64 30.12 -5.29 5.33
CA GLU A 64 30.67 -6.40 6.11
C GLU A 64 29.58 -7.22 6.85
N SER A 65 28.34 -6.69 6.94
CA SER A 65 27.26 -7.30 7.68
C SER A 65 26.43 -8.18 6.77
N HIS A 66 26.81 -9.45 6.64
CA HIS A 66 26.11 -10.42 5.81
C HIS A 66 24.99 -11.12 6.58
N GLY A 67 23.95 -11.54 5.86
CA GLY A 67 22.85 -12.33 6.37
C GLY A 67 21.62 -11.52 6.77
N PRO A 68 20.61 -12.22 7.34
CA PRO A 68 19.33 -11.61 7.71
C PRO A 68 19.50 -10.49 8.74
N ASN A 69 18.74 -9.42 8.55
CA ASN A 69 18.62 -8.33 9.52
C ASN A 69 17.13 -7.97 9.72
N GLU A 70 16.84 -7.04 10.64
CA GLU A 70 15.47 -6.65 10.95
C GLU A 70 14.69 -6.12 9.73
N PHE A 71 15.37 -5.44 8.79
CA PHE A 71 14.73 -4.88 7.59
C PHE A 71 14.45 -5.95 6.55
N SER A 72 15.39 -6.91 6.33
CA SER A 72 15.18 -8.00 5.38
C SER A 72 14.08 -8.95 5.87
N LEU A 73 14.04 -9.29 7.15
CA LEU A 73 12.97 -10.07 7.74
C LEU A 73 11.62 -9.34 7.61
N LYS A 74 11.59 -8.02 7.87
CA LYS A 74 10.38 -7.22 7.72
C LYS A 74 9.91 -7.15 6.27
N LEU A 75 10.83 -7.03 5.32
CA LEU A 75 10.49 -7.02 3.89
C LEU A 75 9.91 -8.38 3.46
N LEU A 76 10.51 -9.48 3.94
CA LEU A 76 10.00 -10.83 3.68
C LEU A 76 8.59 -11.03 4.23
N ASP A 77 8.31 -10.56 5.46
CA ASP A 77 6.97 -10.59 6.06
C ASP A 77 5.95 -9.84 5.19
N LEU A 78 6.30 -8.63 4.73
CA LEU A 78 5.42 -7.81 3.89
C LEU A 78 5.14 -8.46 2.53
N ILE A 79 6.16 -9.04 1.87
CA ILE A 79 5.99 -9.77 0.60
C ILE A 79 5.09 -11.01 0.82
N THR A 80 5.27 -11.71 1.94
CA THR A 80 4.45 -12.88 2.29
C THR A 80 3.00 -12.48 2.55
N GLU A 81 2.76 -11.35 3.19
CA GLU A 81 1.42 -10.82 3.42
C GLU A 81 0.74 -10.41 2.10
N LEU A 82 1.48 -9.76 1.18
CA LEU A 82 1.00 -9.45 -0.16
C LEU A 82 0.63 -10.71 -0.96
N LEU A 83 1.41 -11.78 -0.83
CA LEU A 83 1.14 -13.09 -1.43
C LEU A 83 -0.12 -13.72 -0.82
N SER A 84 -0.25 -13.72 0.50
CA SER A 84 -1.39 -14.33 1.21
C SER A 84 -2.72 -13.63 0.91
N GLY A 85 -2.68 -12.36 0.55
CA GLY A 85 -3.84 -11.57 0.14
C GLY A 85 -4.36 -11.87 -1.27
N ILE A 86 -3.76 -12.80 -2.02
CA ILE A 86 -4.23 -13.20 -3.35
C ILE A 86 -5.30 -14.29 -3.18
N THR A 87 -6.55 -13.94 -3.51
CA THR A 87 -7.70 -14.84 -3.31
C THR A 87 -8.05 -15.68 -4.52
N THR A 88 -7.52 -15.37 -5.71
CA THR A 88 -7.78 -16.08 -6.96
C THR A 88 -6.52 -16.81 -7.43
N ALA A 89 -6.61 -18.14 -7.50
CA ALA A 89 -5.50 -19.00 -7.92
C ALA A 89 -5.39 -19.20 -9.44
N GLU A 90 -6.21 -18.50 -10.24
CA GLU A 90 -6.28 -18.66 -11.69
C GLU A 90 -6.04 -17.34 -12.43
N GLY A 91 -5.43 -17.45 -13.61
CA GLY A 91 -5.20 -16.32 -14.52
C GLY A 91 -4.24 -15.27 -13.97
N VAL A 92 -4.68 -14.02 -13.90
CA VAL A 92 -3.85 -12.89 -13.42
C VAL A 92 -3.42 -13.07 -11.96
N GLY A 93 -4.27 -13.68 -11.12
CA GLY A 93 -3.94 -13.95 -9.71
C GLY A 93 -2.75 -14.89 -9.57
N GLU A 94 -2.66 -15.93 -10.38
CA GLU A 94 -1.52 -16.86 -10.40
C GLU A 94 -0.22 -16.15 -10.79
N GLN A 95 -0.26 -15.32 -11.84
CA GLN A 95 0.91 -14.55 -12.28
C GLN A 95 1.42 -13.58 -11.20
N VAL A 96 0.51 -12.93 -10.47
CA VAL A 96 0.87 -12.04 -9.37
C VAL A 96 1.41 -12.83 -8.18
N ALA A 97 0.88 -14.02 -7.89
CA ALA A 97 1.43 -14.90 -6.86
C ALA A 97 2.86 -15.35 -7.20
N ASP A 98 3.11 -15.75 -8.45
CA ASP A 98 4.43 -16.11 -8.94
C ASP A 98 5.43 -14.95 -8.83
N LEU A 99 4.99 -13.72 -9.10
CA LEU A 99 5.80 -12.53 -8.92
C LEU A 99 6.25 -12.38 -7.45
N TYR A 100 5.35 -12.50 -6.47
CA TYR A 100 5.73 -12.39 -5.06
C TYR A 100 6.63 -13.52 -4.58
N VAL A 101 6.39 -14.75 -5.06
CA VAL A 101 7.29 -15.88 -4.82
C VAL A 101 8.68 -15.59 -5.39
N PHE A 102 8.76 -15.01 -6.59
CA PHE A 102 10.03 -14.58 -7.19
C PHE A 102 10.70 -13.51 -6.33
N LEU A 103 9.99 -12.45 -5.92
CA LEU A 103 10.53 -11.38 -5.09
C LEU A 103 11.06 -11.89 -3.74
N ALA A 104 10.33 -12.82 -3.09
CA ALA A 104 10.79 -13.46 -1.85
C ALA A 104 12.08 -14.24 -2.06
N LYS A 105 12.18 -15.02 -3.13
CA LYS A 105 13.42 -15.77 -3.47
C LYS A 105 14.56 -14.82 -3.79
N HIS A 106 14.31 -13.75 -4.53
CA HIS A 106 15.30 -12.75 -4.90
C HIS A 106 15.87 -12.06 -3.65
N LEU A 107 15.01 -11.69 -2.69
CA LEU A 107 15.43 -11.17 -1.39
C LEU A 107 16.34 -12.14 -0.63
N LEU A 108 15.96 -13.43 -0.52
CA LEU A 108 16.74 -14.45 0.18
C LEU A 108 18.12 -14.71 -0.47
N ILE A 109 18.21 -14.56 -1.78
CA ILE A 109 19.49 -14.66 -2.50
C ILE A 109 20.34 -13.43 -2.22
N ALA A 110 19.76 -12.23 -2.32
CA ALA A 110 20.45 -10.97 -2.05
C ALA A 110 21.00 -10.89 -0.60
N GLU A 111 20.30 -11.49 0.38
CA GLU A 111 20.76 -11.56 1.78
C GLU A 111 22.11 -12.25 1.95
N GLN A 112 22.41 -13.24 1.12
CA GLN A 112 23.65 -14.04 1.27
C GLN A 112 24.92 -13.19 1.05
N THR A 113 24.81 -12.17 0.22
CA THR A 113 25.92 -11.28 -0.14
C THR A 113 25.69 -9.84 0.29
N SER A 114 24.54 -9.54 0.91
CA SER A 114 24.07 -8.18 1.23
C SER A 114 24.06 -7.28 0.00
N ASP A 115 23.51 -7.80 -1.10
CA ASP A 115 23.46 -7.14 -2.39
C ASP A 115 22.40 -6.04 -2.41
N ALA A 116 22.85 -4.81 -2.18
CA ALA A 116 21.98 -3.65 -2.15
C ALA A 116 21.37 -3.30 -3.52
N ASP A 117 22.06 -3.62 -4.61
CA ASP A 117 21.59 -3.32 -5.97
C ASP A 117 20.45 -4.28 -6.35
N ALA A 118 20.57 -5.57 -5.96
CA ALA A 118 19.46 -6.53 -6.09
C ALA A 118 18.22 -6.10 -5.31
N ILE A 119 18.39 -5.45 -4.15
CA ILE A 119 17.25 -4.89 -3.40
C ILE A 119 16.63 -3.66 -4.08
N ASP A 120 17.45 -2.83 -4.73
CA ASP A 120 16.91 -1.72 -5.52
C ASP A 120 16.12 -2.21 -6.76
N GLU A 121 16.55 -3.30 -7.41
CA GLU A 121 15.77 -3.95 -8.47
C GLU A 121 14.42 -4.47 -7.95
N LEU A 122 14.43 -5.17 -6.82
CA LEU A 122 13.21 -5.63 -6.14
C LEU A 122 12.30 -4.45 -5.80
N ARG A 123 12.85 -3.37 -5.24
CA ARG A 123 12.12 -2.15 -4.91
C ARG A 123 11.44 -1.54 -6.13
N ALA A 124 12.13 -1.47 -7.27
CA ALA A 124 11.57 -0.92 -8.50
C ALA A 124 10.32 -1.70 -8.97
N VAL A 125 10.30 -3.03 -8.83
CA VAL A 125 9.13 -3.84 -9.13
C VAL A 125 7.96 -3.52 -8.19
N LEU A 126 8.22 -3.40 -6.88
CA LEU A 126 7.21 -3.02 -5.89
C LEU A 126 6.66 -1.60 -6.14
N GLU A 127 7.48 -0.66 -6.61
CA GLU A 127 7.06 0.70 -6.98
C GLU A 127 6.07 0.70 -8.15
N ILE A 128 6.35 -0.08 -9.21
CA ILE A 128 5.45 -0.25 -10.36
C ILE A 128 4.10 -0.80 -9.91
N GLU A 129 4.12 -1.78 -9.03
CA GLU A 129 2.89 -2.36 -8.50
C GLU A 129 2.12 -1.36 -7.61
N ALA A 130 2.82 -0.61 -6.75
CA ALA A 130 2.23 0.44 -5.95
C ALA A 130 1.56 1.53 -6.81
N ASP A 131 2.18 1.93 -7.91
CA ASP A 131 1.61 2.89 -8.86
C ASP A 131 0.32 2.35 -9.49
N THR A 132 0.29 1.07 -9.85
CA THR A 132 -0.91 0.40 -10.35
C THR A 132 -2.04 0.46 -9.33
N TRP A 133 -1.76 0.13 -8.06
CA TRP A 133 -2.78 0.17 -7.00
C TRP A 133 -3.19 1.59 -6.61
N ARG A 134 -2.33 2.60 -6.76
CA ARG A 134 -2.73 4.02 -6.64
C ARG A 134 -3.79 4.39 -7.67
N MET A 135 -3.62 3.95 -8.91
CA MET A 135 -4.63 4.18 -9.96
C MET A 135 -5.96 3.47 -9.63
N VAL A 136 -5.92 2.24 -9.15
CA VAL A 136 -7.13 1.51 -8.72
C VAL A 136 -7.84 2.28 -7.61
N CYS A 137 -7.13 2.67 -6.55
CA CYS A 137 -7.72 3.43 -5.44
C CYS A 137 -8.27 4.80 -5.86
N ALA A 138 -7.63 5.47 -6.83
CA ALA A 138 -8.11 6.74 -7.35
C ALA A 138 -9.42 6.58 -8.13
N ASN A 139 -9.57 5.50 -8.89
CA ASN A 139 -10.79 5.19 -9.62
C ASN A 139 -11.95 4.81 -8.68
N ASP A 140 -11.66 4.06 -7.61
CA ASP A 140 -12.66 3.70 -6.59
C ASP A 140 -13.16 4.93 -5.81
N ALA A 141 -12.34 5.96 -5.66
CA ALA A 141 -12.70 7.20 -4.97
C ALA A 141 -13.54 8.16 -5.84
N GLN A 142 -13.63 7.94 -7.16
CA GLN A 142 -14.49 8.74 -8.02
C GLN A 142 -15.94 8.31 -7.81
N PRO A 143 -16.87 9.24 -7.46
CA PRO A 143 -18.29 8.91 -7.45
C PRO A 143 -18.63 8.45 -8.87
N GLN A 144 -19.11 7.22 -8.99
CA GLN A 144 -19.71 6.76 -10.23
C GLN A 144 -20.86 7.72 -10.50
N THR A 145 -20.63 8.70 -11.39
CA THR A 145 -21.72 9.45 -12.00
C THR A 145 -22.56 8.39 -12.67
N ALA A 146 -23.64 8.00 -12.00
CA ALA A 146 -24.64 7.11 -12.54
C ALA A 146 -24.93 7.62 -13.94
N GLY A 147 -24.52 6.85 -14.94
CA GLY A 147 -24.80 7.13 -16.32
C GLY A 147 -26.31 7.36 -16.40
N GLY A 148 -26.69 8.61 -16.59
CA GLY A 148 -28.05 8.98 -16.79
C GLY A 148 -28.61 8.09 -17.87
N THR A 149 -29.47 7.18 -17.47
CA THR A 149 -30.39 6.54 -18.37
C THR A 149 -31.16 7.69 -19.02
N ALA A 150 -30.71 8.11 -20.19
CA ALA A 150 -31.55 8.89 -21.08
C ALA A 150 -32.82 8.07 -21.27
N ALA A 151 -33.85 8.46 -20.56
CA ALA A 151 -35.20 7.99 -20.81
C ALA A 151 -35.48 8.31 -22.27
N ALA A 152 -35.36 7.29 -23.09
CA ALA A 152 -35.88 7.34 -24.45
C ALA A 152 -37.37 7.61 -24.32
N ALA A 153 -37.76 8.86 -24.52
CA ALA A 153 -39.15 9.23 -24.74
C ALA A 153 -39.64 8.43 -25.91
N SER A 154 -40.44 7.44 -25.67
CA SER A 154 -41.20 6.73 -26.69
C SER A 154 -42.09 7.73 -27.36
N PRO A 155 -42.05 7.88 -28.69
CA PRO A 155 -43.06 8.65 -29.41
C PRO A 155 -44.38 7.87 -29.36
N THR A 156 -45.38 8.45 -28.75
CA THR A 156 -46.77 8.01 -28.86
C THR A 156 -47.17 7.97 -30.33
N PRO A 157 -47.71 6.87 -30.84
CA PRO A 157 -48.32 6.86 -32.16
C PRO A 157 -49.67 7.58 -32.10
N SER A 158 -49.75 8.74 -32.71
CA SER A 158 -51.01 9.39 -33.03
C SER A 158 -51.81 8.52 -34.00
N ALA A 159 -52.93 8.08 -33.49
CA ALA A 159 -53.99 7.47 -34.29
C ALA A 159 -54.67 8.56 -35.10
N HIS A 160 -54.55 8.53 -36.44
CA HIS A 160 -55.50 9.16 -37.32
C HIS A 160 -55.71 8.34 -38.57
N GLY A 161 -56.97 8.08 -38.79
CA GLY A 161 -57.60 8.08 -40.10
C GLY A 161 -57.78 6.73 -40.74
N GLY A 162 -58.95 6.17 -40.52
CA GLY A 162 -59.49 5.10 -41.33
C GLY A 162 -59.78 5.55 -42.76
N LEU A 163 -59.60 4.62 -43.69
CA LEU A 163 -60.39 4.62 -44.95
C LEU A 163 -60.69 3.17 -45.27
N ASN A 164 -61.95 2.90 -45.11
CA ASN A 164 -62.66 1.71 -45.54
C ASN A 164 -62.91 1.81 -47.07
N LEU A 165 -62.47 0.80 -47.84
CA LEU A 165 -62.95 0.65 -49.20
C LEU A 165 -63.09 -0.85 -49.52
N GLN A 166 -64.35 -1.23 -49.59
CA GLN A 166 -64.83 -2.47 -50.20
C GLN A 166 -64.56 -2.48 -51.68
N GLY A 167 -64.18 -3.63 -52.19
CA GLY A 167 -64.16 -3.99 -53.59
C GLY A 167 -63.76 -5.42 -53.76
#